data_1d6ae83d7e0e45d32b333b93c0c42bdb
#
_entry.id   1d6ae83d7e0e45d32b333b93c0c42bdb
#
_cell.length_a   1.000
_cell.length_b   1.000
_cell.length_c   1.000
_cell.angle_alpha   90.00
_cell.angle_beta   90.00
_cell.angle_gamma   90.00
#
_symmetry.space_group_name_H-M   'P 1'
#
loop_
_entity.id
_entity.type
_entity.pdbx_description
1 polymer ?
#
loop_
_entity_poly.entity_id
_entity_poly.type
_entity_poly.pdbx_seq_one_letter_code
_entity_poly.pdbx_strand_id
1 'polypeptide(L)'
;MRGFFEIGIYHPKTAQNIGTLWRSAYQLGAAGIFTICNRYKDQSSDTLKTPRHIPYRHYECFELFYKALPHDAQLVGIEMNGTFLKGAKHPERAVYLLGAEDHGLPPTIIECCHKLISIESVRTESFNVAVAGAIVMYDRLRKAA
;
A
#
# COMPACT_ATOMS: atom_id res chain seq x y z
N MET A 1 -18.92 4.15 2.80
CA MET A 1 -18.24 3.02 3.47
C MET A 1 -17.42 3.55 4.62
N ARG A 2 -17.74 3.10 5.77
CA ARG A 2 -16.87 3.32 6.93
C ARG A 2 -15.90 2.17 6.97
N GLY A 3 -14.89 2.31 7.73
CA GLY A 3 -13.93 1.25 7.87
C GLY A 3 -12.55 1.80 8.09
N PHE A 4 -11.60 0.95 7.85
CA PHE A 4 -10.22 1.23 8.20
C PHE A 4 -9.33 0.67 7.11
N PHE A 5 -8.29 1.39 6.76
CA PHE A 5 -7.26 0.80 5.91
C PHE A 5 -5.89 1.36 6.23
N GLU A 6 -4.90 0.53 6.02
CA GLU A 6 -3.50 0.89 5.99
C GLU A 6 -2.92 0.53 4.64
N ILE A 7 -1.79 1.12 4.29
CA ILE A 7 -1.11 0.85 3.04
C ILE A 7 0.40 0.83 3.27
N GLY A 8 1.09 -0.07 2.61
CA GLY A 8 2.52 -0.18 2.77
C GLY A 8 3.22 -0.79 1.57
N ILE A 9 4.55 -0.83 1.65
CA ILE A 9 5.41 -1.29 0.57
C ILE A 9 6.27 -2.44 1.08
N TYR A 10 6.28 -3.54 0.33
CA TYR A 10 7.21 -4.63 0.54
C TYR A 10 8.53 -4.29 -0.14
N HIS A 11 9.60 -4.28 0.63
CA HIS A 11 10.96 -4.07 0.14
C HIS A 11 11.14 -2.76 -0.63
N PRO A 12 10.76 -1.61 -0.04
CA PRO A 12 10.88 -0.33 -0.76
C PRO A 12 12.33 0.02 -1.04
N LYS A 13 12.59 0.63 -2.18
CA LYS A 13 13.95 0.97 -2.61
C LYS A 13 14.34 2.40 -2.30
N THR A 14 13.39 3.33 -2.34
CA THR A 14 13.70 4.75 -2.16
C THR A 14 12.86 5.35 -1.05
N ALA A 15 13.49 6.20 -0.26
CA ALA A 15 12.78 6.95 0.77
C ALA A 15 11.77 7.92 0.15
N GLN A 16 12.05 8.41 -1.06
CA GLN A 16 11.16 9.33 -1.75
C GLN A 16 9.79 8.69 -2.02
N ASN A 17 9.76 7.44 -2.45
CA ASN A 17 8.49 6.75 -2.70
C ASN A 17 7.71 6.54 -1.40
N ILE A 18 8.41 6.24 -0.31
CA ILE A 18 7.76 6.09 1.00
C ILE A 18 7.15 7.42 1.42
N GLY A 19 7.89 8.50 1.32
CA GLY A 19 7.40 9.83 1.70
C GLY A 19 6.21 10.28 0.85
N THR A 20 6.28 10.05 -0.46
CA THR A 20 5.18 10.39 -1.38
C THR A 20 3.92 9.58 -1.06
N LEU A 21 4.08 8.27 -0.83
CA LEU A 21 2.97 7.42 -0.44
C LEU A 21 2.37 7.87 0.90
N TRP A 22 3.19 8.21 1.86
CA TRP A 22 2.76 8.64 3.18
C TRP A 22 1.88 9.89 3.09
N ARG A 23 2.32 10.87 2.29
CA ARG A 23 1.55 12.08 2.07
C ARG A 23 0.19 11.79 1.43
N SER A 24 0.17 10.97 0.38
CA SER A 24 -1.08 10.58 -0.27
C SER A 24 -2.00 9.81 0.69
N ALA A 25 -1.42 8.93 1.49
CA ALA A 25 -2.17 8.15 2.47
C ALA A 25 -2.84 9.06 3.50
N TYR A 26 -2.13 10.05 3.99
CA TYR A 26 -2.70 11.03 4.90
C TYR A 26 -3.88 11.75 4.24
N GLN A 27 -3.70 12.24 3.02
CA GLN A 27 -4.73 12.99 2.31
C GLN A 27 -5.96 12.15 1.96
N LEU A 28 -5.78 10.86 1.74
CA LEU A 28 -6.85 9.96 1.29
C LEU A 28 -7.45 9.11 2.42
N GLY A 29 -7.08 9.38 3.67
CA GLY A 29 -7.77 8.83 4.83
C GLY A 29 -7.24 7.52 5.38
N ALA A 30 -6.02 7.14 5.04
CA ALA A 30 -5.41 5.93 5.62
C ALA A 30 -5.17 6.12 7.12
N ALA A 31 -5.30 5.03 7.86
CA ALA A 31 -5.01 5.01 9.30
C ALA A 31 -3.51 5.01 9.59
N GLY A 32 -2.69 4.58 8.64
CA GLY A 32 -1.25 4.56 8.78
C GLY A 32 -0.58 3.99 7.55
N ILE A 33 0.74 4.06 7.52
CA ILE A 33 1.55 3.39 6.50
C ILE A 33 2.55 2.46 7.16
N PHE A 34 3.07 1.52 6.37
CA PHE A 34 4.10 0.61 6.86
C PHE A 34 5.07 0.24 5.75
N THR A 35 6.23 -0.26 6.16
CA THR A 35 7.21 -0.87 5.26
C THR A 35 7.60 -2.23 5.79
N ILE A 36 7.93 -3.13 4.87
CA ILE A 36 8.45 -4.47 5.19
C ILE A 36 9.84 -4.59 4.59
N CYS A 37 10.80 -5.03 5.37
CA CYS A 37 12.22 -5.22 5.07
C CYS A 37 13.02 -3.92 5.18
N ASN A 38 12.82 -2.95 4.30
CA ASN A 38 13.59 -1.71 4.33
C ASN A 38 12.85 -0.62 5.10
N ARG A 39 13.58 0.06 5.96
CA ARG A 39 13.04 1.10 6.83
C ARG A 39 13.12 2.47 6.16
N TYR A 40 12.12 3.30 6.40
CA TYR A 40 12.16 4.70 5.99
C TYR A 40 13.25 5.47 6.75
N LYS A 41 13.97 6.31 6.01
CA LYS A 41 14.95 7.23 6.59
C LYS A 41 14.51 8.65 6.27
N ASP A 42 14.46 9.50 7.30
CA ASP A 42 14.12 10.90 7.12
C ASP A 42 15.04 11.56 6.11
N GLN A 43 14.45 12.39 5.26
CA GLN A 43 15.20 13.19 4.32
C GLN A 43 15.20 14.65 4.75
N SER A 44 16.35 15.29 4.66
CA SER A 44 16.50 16.71 5.00
C SER A 44 15.62 17.62 4.15
N SER A 45 15.21 17.15 2.98
CA SER A 45 14.33 17.89 2.08
C SER A 45 12.87 17.78 2.42
N ASP A 46 12.50 16.93 3.39
CA ASP A 46 11.10 16.78 3.79
C ASP A 46 10.69 17.94 4.72
N THR A 47 10.26 19.03 4.11
CA THR A 47 9.85 20.22 4.85
C THR A 47 8.42 20.15 5.34
N LEU A 48 7.61 19.22 4.86
CA LEU A 48 6.18 19.14 5.18
C LEU A 48 5.88 18.34 6.44
N LYS A 49 6.85 17.55 6.90
CA LYS A 49 6.75 16.73 8.12
C LYS A 49 5.47 15.90 8.18
N THR A 50 5.07 15.38 7.01
CA THR A 50 3.90 14.52 6.87
C THR A 50 3.85 13.37 7.88
N PRO A 51 5.00 12.76 8.29
CA PRO A 51 5.03 11.69 9.28
C PRO A 51 4.33 12.00 10.62
N ARG A 52 4.09 13.24 10.92
CA ARG A 52 3.47 13.62 12.20
C ARG A 52 1.96 13.43 12.22
N HIS A 53 1.34 13.16 11.06
CA HIS A 53 -0.12 13.15 10.94
C HIS A 53 -0.73 11.77 11.03
N ILE A 54 -0.07 10.76 10.47
CA ILE A 54 -0.50 9.37 10.58
C ILE A 54 0.70 8.48 10.93
N PRO A 55 0.50 7.39 11.67
CA PRO A 55 1.61 6.56 12.14
C PRO A 55 2.30 5.81 11.00
N TYR A 56 3.58 5.58 11.20
CA TYR A 56 4.42 4.73 10.36
C TYR A 56 4.89 3.55 11.19
N ARG A 57 4.77 2.34 10.64
CA ARG A 57 5.27 1.11 11.24
C ARG A 57 6.25 0.43 10.31
N HIS A 58 7.23 -0.24 10.90
CA HIS A 58 8.21 -1.01 10.15
C HIS A 58 8.23 -2.44 10.64
N TYR A 59 8.28 -3.38 9.70
CA TYR A 59 8.41 -4.81 9.98
C TYR A 59 9.68 -5.33 9.29
N GLU A 60 10.51 -6.05 10.03
CA GLU A 60 11.78 -6.56 9.51
C GLU A 60 11.59 -7.62 8.42
N CYS A 61 10.48 -8.35 8.45
CA CYS A 61 10.16 -9.37 7.47
C CYS A 61 8.65 -9.52 7.32
N PHE A 62 8.24 -10.19 6.24
CA PHE A 62 6.83 -10.40 5.96
C PHE A 62 6.13 -11.20 7.06
N GLU A 63 6.80 -12.20 7.62
CA GLU A 63 6.22 -13.07 8.65
C GLU A 63 5.80 -12.28 9.88
N LEU A 64 6.62 -11.31 10.31
CA LEU A 64 6.28 -10.45 11.45
C LEU A 64 5.10 -9.55 11.13
N PHE A 65 5.06 -9.02 9.91
CA PHE A 65 3.92 -8.23 9.45
C PHE A 65 2.64 -9.07 9.44
N TYR A 66 2.71 -10.27 8.87
CA TYR A 66 1.53 -11.13 8.72
C TYR A 66 0.94 -11.53 10.07
N LYS A 67 1.81 -11.81 11.05
CA LYS A 67 1.35 -12.11 12.41
C LYS A 67 0.68 -10.93 13.09
N ALA A 68 1.10 -9.72 12.75
CA ALA A 68 0.52 -8.50 13.32
C ALA A 68 -0.77 -8.06 12.63
N LEU A 69 -1.13 -8.72 11.53
CA LEU A 69 -2.32 -8.35 10.75
C LEU A 69 -3.58 -8.59 11.59
N PRO A 70 -4.46 -7.58 11.72
CA PRO A 70 -5.72 -7.78 12.46
C PRO A 70 -6.56 -8.90 11.86
N HIS A 71 -7.19 -9.69 12.72
CA HIS A 71 -7.98 -10.85 12.28
C HIS A 71 -9.10 -10.51 11.32
N ASP A 72 -9.72 -9.36 11.49
CA ASP A 72 -10.85 -8.93 10.67
C ASP A 72 -10.45 -8.08 9.47
N ALA A 73 -9.15 -7.88 9.26
CA ALA A 73 -8.65 -7.15 8.10
C ALA A 73 -8.29 -8.10 6.97
N GLN A 74 -8.53 -7.68 5.75
CA GLN A 74 -8.12 -8.43 4.57
C GLN A 74 -6.83 -7.85 3.99
N LEU A 75 -5.88 -8.72 3.71
CA LEU A 75 -4.66 -8.35 3.03
C LEU A 75 -4.91 -8.28 1.53
N VAL A 76 -4.73 -7.10 0.96
CA VAL A 76 -4.99 -6.85 -0.47
C VAL A 76 -3.66 -6.52 -1.14
N GLY A 77 -3.20 -7.43 -1.98
CA GLY A 77 -1.99 -7.21 -2.77
C GLY A 77 -2.29 -6.42 -4.03
N ILE A 78 -1.41 -5.49 -4.37
CA ILE A 78 -1.51 -4.72 -5.60
C ILE A 78 -0.52 -5.32 -6.59
N GLU A 79 -1.04 -6.02 -7.58
CA GLU A 79 -0.25 -6.81 -8.53
C GLU A 79 -0.86 -6.77 -9.93
N MET A 80 -0.06 -7.11 -10.94
CA MET A 80 -0.49 -6.99 -12.33
C MET A 80 -1.57 -8.01 -12.72
N ASN A 81 -1.66 -9.14 -12.03
CA ASN A 81 -2.58 -10.22 -12.38
C ASN A 81 -3.83 -10.28 -11.48
N GLY A 82 -4.12 -9.21 -10.77
CA GLY A 82 -5.29 -9.15 -9.89
C GLY A 82 -6.56 -8.76 -10.63
N THR A 83 -7.64 -8.65 -9.87
CA THR A 83 -8.90 -8.10 -10.39
C THR A 83 -8.71 -6.64 -10.73
N PHE A 84 -9.13 -6.23 -11.92
CA PHE A 84 -9.01 -4.84 -12.32
C PHE A 84 -9.74 -3.90 -11.36
N LEU A 85 -9.11 -2.79 -11.06
CA LEU A 85 -9.60 -1.82 -10.10
C LEU A 85 -11.01 -1.33 -10.44
N LYS A 86 -11.31 -1.19 -11.72
CA LYS A 86 -12.63 -0.77 -12.18
C LYS A 86 -13.76 -1.60 -11.58
N GLY A 87 -13.60 -2.91 -11.52
CA GLY A 87 -14.60 -3.82 -10.97
C GLY A 87 -14.32 -4.30 -9.56
N ALA A 88 -13.25 -3.87 -8.95
CA ALA A 88 -12.86 -4.36 -7.63
C ALA A 88 -13.73 -3.77 -6.53
N LYS A 89 -13.99 -4.58 -5.52
CA LYS A 89 -14.66 -4.13 -4.29
C LYS A 89 -13.62 -4.05 -3.18
N HIS A 90 -13.59 -2.92 -2.49
CA HIS A 90 -12.66 -2.73 -1.39
C HIS A 90 -13.23 -3.33 -0.11
N PRO A 91 -12.43 -4.13 0.62
CA PRO A 91 -12.87 -4.60 1.95
C PRO A 91 -13.06 -3.41 2.89
N GLU A 92 -14.03 -3.52 3.78
CA GLU A 92 -14.25 -2.47 4.78
C GLU A 92 -13.01 -2.27 5.65
N ARG A 93 -12.36 -3.37 6.04
CA ARG A 93 -11.10 -3.33 6.78
C ARG A 93 -10.02 -3.97 5.91
N ALA A 94 -9.14 -3.13 5.41
CA ALA A 94 -8.16 -3.55 4.40
C ALA A 94 -6.74 -3.13 4.78
N VAL A 95 -5.79 -3.98 4.43
CA VAL A 95 -4.37 -3.63 4.47
C VAL A 95 -3.84 -3.85 3.06
N TYR A 96 -3.48 -2.75 2.40
CA TYR A 96 -2.98 -2.80 1.03
C TYR A 96 -1.46 -2.95 1.02
N LEU A 97 -0.98 -3.87 0.22
CA LEU A 97 0.46 -4.15 0.11
C LEU A 97 0.93 -3.98 -1.32
N LEU A 98 1.85 -3.04 -1.51
CA LEU A 98 2.50 -2.76 -2.78
C LEU A 98 3.83 -3.49 -2.84
N GLY A 99 4.17 -4.02 -4.00
CA GLY A 99 5.46 -4.68 -4.21
C GLY A 99 6.57 -3.70 -4.53
N ALA A 100 7.81 -4.20 -4.45
CA ALA A 100 8.98 -3.43 -4.87
C ALA A 100 8.89 -3.08 -6.35
N GLU A 101 9.50 -1.97 -6.71
CA GLU A 101 9.40 -1.40 -8.07
C GLU A 101 9.84 -2.32 -9.18
N ASP A 102 10.86 -3.16 -8.93
CA ASP A 102 11.47 -3.99 -9.96
C ASP A 102 10.82 -5.36 -10.12
N HIS A 103 10.31 -5.93 -9.02
CA HIS A 103 9.94 -7.33 -8.98
C HIS A 103 8.51 -7.60 -8.53
N GLY A 104 7.80 -6.56 -8.08
CA GLY A 104 6.48 -6.74 -7.51
C GLY A 104 6.51 -7.56 -6.22
N LEU A 105 5.42 -8.23 -5.92
CA LEU A 105 5.32 -9.09 -4.75
C LEU A 105 5.81 -10.50 -5.08
N PRO A 106 6.60 -11.13 -4.19
CA PRO A 106 6.98 -12.51 -4.38
C PRO A 106 5.77 -13.45 -4.41
N PRO A 107 5.84 -14.58 -5.13
CA PRO A 107 4.73 -15.54 -5.17
C PRO A 107 4.26 -16.01 -3.80
N THR A 108 5.18 -16.20 -2.86
CA THR A 108 4.85 -16.64 -1.50
C THR A 108 3.97 -15.62 -0.78
N ILE A 109 4.17 -14.33 -1.02
CA ILE A 109 3.35 -13.27 -0.43
C ILE A 109 2.01 -13.19 -1.15
N ILE A 110 2.01 -13.32 -2.48
CA ILE A 110 0.78 -13.33 -3.27
C ILE A 110 -0.18 -14.40 -2.76
N GLU A 111 0.34 -15.59 -2.44
CA GLU A 111 -0.47 -16.68 -1.90
C GLU A 111 -1.10 -16.35 -0.54
N CYS A 112 -0.49 -15.47 0.23
CA CYS A 112 -1.03 -15.05 1.53
C CYS A 112 -2.07 -13.95 1.42
N CYS A 113 -2.23 -13.31 0.26
CA CYS A 113 -3.19 -12.23 0.08
C CYS A 113 -4.61 -12.78 -0.01
N HIS A 114 -5.53 -12.10 0.66
CA HIS A 114 -6.96 -12.43 0.57
C HIS A 114 -7.54 -11.99 -0.76
N LYS A 115 -7.02 -10.90 -1.32
CA LYS A 115 -7.41 -10.35 -2.61
C LYS A 115 -6.21 -9.81 -3.35
N LEU A 116 -6.30 -9.81 -4.67
CA LEU A 116 -5.32 -9.13 -5.53
C LEU A 116 -6.07 -8.14 -6.41
N ILE A 117 -5.57 -6.92 -6.45
CA ILE A 117 -6.13 -5.85 -7.30
C ILE A 117 -5.05 -5.41 -8.28
N SER A 118 -5.45 -5.20 -9.52
CA SER A 118 -4.58 -4.71 -10.59
C SER A 118 -5.10 -3.38 -11.10
N ILE A 119 -4.19 -2.46 -11.36
CA ILE A 119 -4.54 -1.16 -11.95
C ILE A 119 -4.45 -1.29 -13.46
N GLU A 120 -5.52 -0.97 -14.15
CA GLU A 120 -5.55 -1.02 -15.60
C GLU A 120 -4.56 -0.01 -16.18
N SER A 121 -3.79 -0.46 -17.16
CA SER A 121 -2.82 0.40 -17.85
C SER A 121 -2.99 0.26 -19.36
N VAL A 122 -2.91 1.35 -20.06
CA VAL A 122 -2.97 1.36 -21.53
C VAL A 122 -1.66 0.83 -22.11
N ARG A 123 -0.57 1.00 -21.37
CA ARG A 123 0.75 0.46 -21.74
C ARG A 123 1.09 -0.71 -20.84
N THR A 124 2.10 -1.47 -21.21
CA THR A 124 2.47 -2.70 -20.48
C THR A 124 3.30 -2.45 -19.23
N GLU A 125 3.78 -1.25 -19.02
CA GLU A 125 4.63 -0.92 -17.88
C GLU A 125 3.82 -0.77 -16.59
N SER A 126 4.42 -1.13 -15.47
CA SER A 126 3.81 -0.94 -14.16
C SER A 126 3.92 0.52 -13.70
N PHE A 127 2.99 0.94 -12.87
CA PHE A 127 3.03 2.27 -12.27
C PHE A 127 4.14 2.38 -11.24
N ASN A 128 4.64 3.60 -11.05
CA ASN A 128 5.45 3.91 -9.87
C ASN A 128 4.69 3.48 -8.61
N VAL A 129 5.39 2.95 -7.63
CA VAL A 129 4.75 2.35 -6.46
C VAL A 129 3.90 3.34 -5.66
N ALA A 130 4.38 4.57 -5.47
CA ALA A 130 3.61 5.60 -4.76
C ALA A 130 2.39 6.05 -5.57
N VAL A 131 2.54 6.13 -6.89
CA VAL A 131 1.43 6.45 -7.79
C VAL A 131 0.37 5.35 -7.75
N ALA A 132 0.80 4.09 -7.81
CA ALA A 132 -0.11 2.96 -7.71
C ALA A 132 -0.91 3.00 -6.41
N GLY A 133 -0.24 3.27 -5.30
CA GLY A 133 -0.90 3.39 -3.99
C GLY A 133 -1.92 4.51 -3.97
N ALA A 134 -1.59 5.67 -4.51
CA ALA A 134 -2.52 6.81 -4.58
C ALA A 134 -3.76 6.48 -5.42
N ILE A 135 -3.58 5.81 -6.53
CA ILE A 135 -4.71 5.40 -7.40
C ILE A 135 -5.65 4.45 -6.65
N VAL A 136 -5.11 3.45 -5.98
CA VAL A 136 -5.91 2.47 -5.23
C VAL A 136 -6.68 3.16 -4.10
N MET A 137 -6.01 4.02 -3.35
CA MET A 137 -6.65 4.73 -2.24
C MET A 137 -7.73 5.69 -2.72
N TYR A 138 -7.49 6.37 -3.83
CA TYR A 138 -8.51 7.26 -4.39
C TYR A 138 -9.73 6.47 -4.88
N ASP A 139 -9.49 5.32 -5.53
CA ASP A 139 -10.59 4.45 -5.95
C ASP A 139 -11.43 3.99 -4.76
N ARG A 140 -10.78 3.64 -3.66
CA ARG A 140 -11.48 3.31 -2.42
C ARG A 140 -12.34 4.47 -1.93
N LEU A 141 -11.76 5.66 -1.90
CA LEU A 141 -12.45 6.86 -1.42
C LEU A 141 -13.71 7.16 -2.25
N ARG A 142 -13.59 7.14 -3.58
CA ARG A 142 -14.71 7.46 -4.44
C ARG A 142 -15.81 6.41 -4.41
N LYS A 143 -15.48 5.15 -4.17
CA LYS A 143 -16.45 4.06 -4.07
C LYS A 143 -17.14 3.99 -2.72
N ALA A 144 -16.60 4.69 -1.73
CA ALA A 144 -17.18 4.73 -0.40
C ALA A 144 -18.37 5.70 -0.28
N ALA A 145 -18.55 6.55 -1.27
CA ALA A 145 -19.61 7.55 -1.26
C ALA A 145 -20.99 6.96 -1.54
#